data_5ebc3e797bf012f3b7f7ca4722bed174
#
_entry.id   5ebc3e797bf012f3b7f7ca4722bed174
#
_cell.length_a   1.000
_cell.length_b   1.000
_cell.length_c   1.000
_cell.angle_alpha   90.00
_cell.angle_beta   90.00
_cell.angle_gamma   90.00
#
_symmetry.space_group_name_H-M   'P 1'
#
loop_
_entity.id
_entity.type
_entity.pdbx_description
1 polymer ?
#
loop_
_entity_poly.entity_id
_entity_poly.type
_entity_poly.pdbx_seq_one_letter_code
_entity_poly.pdbx_strand_id
1 'polypeptide(L)'
;MIDTTTPSRLTATLLALVGCVLALTTLEGCMRGCKSSEPPIHLNPSMFNQPKYKAYASSAFFYDGKAMRAPVPGTIARGHLPGDSALDEGKNPDGSPVTTSPIAVDEALLARGQDRFDIYCRPCHDERGEGKGVLFQRAKVPTANLHDKRIRELPDGALFDTITNGKGLMPGYRYPLQVHDRWAIIAYVRSLEKAEMEASK
;
A
#
# COMPACT_ATOMS: atom_id res chain seq x y z
N MET A 1 51.19 -47.35 -35.96
CA MET A 1 51.79 -46.01 -35.80
C MET A 1 50.67 -44.99 -35.91
N ILE A 2 50.26 -44.40 -34.80
CA ILE A 2 49.25 -43.34 -34.80
C ILE A 2 50.02 -42.03 -34.89
N ASP A 3 49.87 -41.37 -36.02
CA ASP A 3 50.53 -40.10 -36.31
C ASP A 3 49.85 -38.99 -35.52
N THR A 4 50.50 -38.55 -34.45
CA THR A 4 50.04 -37.44 -33.65
C THR A 4 50.45 -36.13 -34.29
N THR A 5 49.63 -35.66 -35.27
CA THR A 5 49.82 -34.34 -35.85
C THR A 5 49.58 -33.25 -34.82
N THR A 6 50.67 -32.62 -34.36
CA THR A 6 50.60 -31.43 -33.49
C THR A 6 49.80 -30.33 -34.18
N PRO A 7 48.75 -29.78 -33.55
CA PRO A 7 47.95 -28.72 -34.14
C PRO A 7 48.82 -27.50 -34.44
N SER A 8 48.63 -26.90 -35.60
CA SER A 8 49.36 -25.68 -35.96
C SER A 8 49.03 -24.56 -34.95
N ARG A 9 49.96 -23.63 -34.73
CA ARG A 9 49.74 -22.50 -33.79
C ARG A 9 48.44 -21.75 -34.07
N LEU A 10 48.00 -21.70 -35.33
CA LEU A 10 46.76 -21.11 -35.76
C LEU A 10 45.51 -21.86 -35.25
N THR A 11 45.53 -23.20 -35.30
CA THR A 11 44.41 -24.03 -34.78
C THR A 11 44.32 -23.99 -33.29
N ALA A 12 45.47 -23.92 -32.59
CA ALA A 12 45.47 -23.76 -31.12
C ALA A 12 44.92 -22.41 -30.65
N THR A 13 45.27 -21.33 -31.35
CA THR A 13 44.68 -19.98 -31.04
C THR A 13 43.21 -19.90 -31.35
N LEU A 14 42.73 -20.50 -32.43
CA LEU A 14 41.31 -20.55 -32.74
C LEU A 14 40.50 -21.32 -31.70
N LEU A 15 41.00 -22.48 -31.26
CA LEU A 15 40.39 -23.28 -30.19
C LEU A 15 40.34 -22.52 -28.85
N ALA A 16 41.40 -21.78 -28.53
CA ALA A 16 41.43 -20.94 -27.31
C ALA A 16 40.44 -19.80 -27.40
N LEU A 17 40.29 -19.14 -28.53
CA LEU A 17 39.29 -18.08 -28.75
C LEU A 17 37.85 -18.62 -28.63
N VAL A 18 37.56 -19.76 -29.26
CA VAL A 18 36.22 -20.39 -29.16
C VAL A 18 35.94 -20.80 -27.75
N GLY A 19 36.92 -21.34 -27.00
CA GLY A 19 36.80 -21.68 -25.58
C GLY A 19 36.53 -20.47 -24.71
N CYS A 20 37.20 -19.34 -24.94
CA CYS A 20 36.93 -18.08 -24.23
C CYS A 20 35.52 -17.54 -24.51
N VAL A 21 35.07 -17.57 -25.78
CA VAL A 21 33.72 -17.11 -26.12
C VAL A 21 32.65 -17.99 -25.45
N LEU A 22 32.83 -19.32 -25.48
CA LEU A 22 31.94 -20.25 -24.78
C LEU A 22 31.91 -20.03 -23.26
N ALA A 23 33.07 -19.80 -22.63
CA ALA A 23 33.18 -19.50 -21.22
C ALA A 23 32.48 -18.16 -20.85
N LEU A 24 32.63 -17.12 -21.67
CA LEU A 24 31.98 -15.84 -21.49
C LEU A 24 30.45 -15.96 -21.62
N THR A 25 29.93 -16.72 -22.56
CA THR A 25 28.49 -16.92 -22.75
C THR A 25 27.86 -17.75 -21.63
N THR A 26 28.60 -18.67 -20.99
CA THR A 26 28.10 -19.43 -19.84
C THR A 26 28.09 -18.60 -18.55
N LEU A 27 28.98 -17.62 -18.40
CA LEU A 27 29.01 -16.73 -17.25
C LEU A 27 27.83 -15.75 -17.19
N GLU A 28 27.26 -15.37 -18.33
CA GLU A 28 26.07 -14.48 -18.37
C GLU A 28 24.80 -15.13 -17.80
N GLY A 29 24.74 -16.46 -17.71
CA GLY A 29 23.64 -17.20 -17.12
C GLY A 29 23.49 -17.04 -15.60
N CYS A 30 24.56 -16.65 -14.89
CA CYS A 30 24.56 -16.52 -13.42
C CYS A 30 23.91 -15.22 -12.89
N MET A 31 23.61 -14.25 -13.74
CA MET A 31 23.00 -12.99 -13.32
C MET A 31 21.46 -13.04 -13.22
N ARG A 32 20.84 -14.17 -13.50
CA ARG A 32 19.39 -14.36 -13.28
C ARG A 32 19.11 -14.52 -11.80
N GLY A 33 18.42 -13.53 -11.23
CA GLY A 33 17.94 -13.56 -9.84
C GLY A 33 18.62 -12.59 -8.89
N CYS A 34 19.58 -11.79 -9.34
CA CYS A 34 20.09 -10.68 -8.53
C CYS A 34 19.04 -9.57 -8.40
N LYS A 35 18.92 -8.99 -7.21
CA LYS A 35 18.07 -7.80 -7.02
C LYS A 35 18.72 -6.62 -7.75
N SER A 36 17.95 -5.97 -8.63
CA SER A 36 18.36 -4.77 -9.34
C SER A 36 17.38 -3.65 -9.05
N SER A 37 17.89 -2.43 -8.89
CA SER A 37 17.07 -1.22 -8.84
C SER A 37 16.56 -0.79 -10.23
N GLU A 38 17.19 -1.31 -11.29
CA GLU A 38 16.84 -0.99 -12.66
C GLU A 38 15.81 -1.99 -13.22
N PRO A 39 14.87 -1.53 -14.05
CA PRO A 39 13.94 -2.42 -14.74
C PRO A 39 14.68 -3.47 -15.57
N PRO A 40 14.22 -4.73 -15.58
CA PRO A 40 14.86 -5.76 -16.39
C PRO A 40 14.72 -5.46 -17.88
N ILE A 41 15.79 -5.70 -18.66
CA ILE A 41 15.76 -5.61 -20.11
C ILE A 41 15.07 -6.85 -20.67
N HIS A 42 13.92 -6.64 -21.32
CA HIS A 42 13.16 -7.69 -21.97
C HIS A 42 13.45 -7.70 -23.49
N LEU A 43 14.35 -8.56 -23.94
CA LEU A 43 14.65 -8.74 -25.37
C LEU A 43 13.45 -9.33 -26.12
N ASN A 44 12.70 -10.22 -25.47
CA ASN A 44 11.46 -10.77 -26.01
C ASN A 44 10.36 -10.60 -24.94
N PRO A 45 9.46 -9.61 -25.06
CA PRO A 45 8.45 -9.33 -24.05
C PRO A 45 7.39 -10.42 -23.92
N SER A 46 7.21 -11.33 -24.91
CA SER A 46 6.28 -12.46 -24.84
C SER A 46 4.93 -12.04 -24.25
N MET A 47 4.50 -12.70 -23.16
CA MET A 47 3.26 -12.39 -22.42
C MET A 47 3.41 -11.27 -21.38
N PHE A 48 4.58 -10.65 -21.24
CA PHE A 48 4.81 -9.59 -20.26
C PHE A 48 3.97 -8.34 -20.57
N ASN A 49 3.95 -7.91 -21.82
CA ASN A 49 3.10 -6.83 -22.30
C ASN A 49 1.88 -7.41 -23.01
N GLN A 50 0.71 -7.29 -22.40
CA GLN A 50 -0.55 -7.75 -22.96
C GLN A 50 -1.47 -6.55 -23.20
N PRO A 51 -2.32 -6.57 -24.25
CA PRO A 51 -3.29 -5.50 -24.52
C PRO A 51 -4.50 -5.60 -23.60
N LYS A 52 -4.26 -5.72 -22.27
CA LYS A 52 -5.30 -5.71 -21.24
C LYS A 52 -5.07 -4.57 -20.29
N TYR A 53 -6.13 -3.95 -19.80
CA TYR A 53 -6.05 -2.97 -18.74
C TYR A 53 -5.81 -3.66 -17.40
N LYS A 54 -4.84 -3.13 -16.65
CA LYS A 54 -4.60 -3.48 -15.24
C LYS A 54 -5.05 -2.30 -14.39
N ALA A 55 -5.20 -2.53 -13.08
CA ALA A 55 -5.37 -1.44 -12.13
C ALA A 55 -4.24 -0.41 -12.31
N TYR A 56 -4.60 0.86 -12.27
CA TYR A 56 -3.71 2.01 -12.49
C TYR A 56 -3.07 2.11 -13.90
N ALA A 57 -3.51 1.30 -14.88
CA ALA A 57 -3.05 1.44 -16.25
C ALA A 57 -3.54 2.75 -16.87
N SER A 58 -2.75 3.29 -17.81
CA SER A 58 -3.20 4.39 -18.66
C SER A 58 -4.20 3.91 -19.69
N SER A 59 -5.10 4.80 -20.14
CA SER A 59 -6.05 4.54 -21.23
C SER A 59 -6.21 5.81 -22.07
N ALA A 60 -5.98 5.66 -23.36
CA ALA A 60 -6.23 6.74 -24.33
C ALA A 60 -7.73 6.93 -24.62
N PHE A 61 -8.59 6.00 -24.20
CA PHE A 61 -10.03 6.07 -24.43
C PHE A 61 -10.72 7.12 -23.56
N PHE A 62 -10.22 7.34 -22.33
CA PHE A 62 -10.81 8.30 -21.41
C PHE A 62 -10.05 9.61 -21.39
N TYR A 63 -10.77 10.72 -21.26
CA TYR A 63 -10.21 12.08 -21.30
C TYR A 63 -9.19 12.37 -20.17
N ASP A 64 -9.30 11.65 -19.04
CA ASP A 64 -8.38 11.75 -17.90
C ASP A 64 -7.19 10.80 -18.00
N GLY A 65 -7.07 10.08 -19.10
CA GLY A 65 -5.97 9.15 -19.36
C GLY A 65 -5.91 7.92 -18.46
N LYS A 66 -6.95 7.65 -17.63
CA LYS A 66 -6.96 6.57 -16.64
C LYS A 66 -7.89 5.44 -17.04
N ALA A 67 -7.42 4.19 -16.96
CA ALA A 67 -8.27 3.02 -17.16
C ALA A 67 -9.25 2.79 -16.00
N MET A 68 -8.82 3.10 -14.77
CA MET A 68 -9.70 2.99 -13.59
C MET A 68 -10.71 4.13 -13.57
N ARG A 69 -11.97 3.74 -13.36
CA ARG A 69 -13.07 4.70 -13.25
C ARG A 69 -13.53 4.82 -11.80
N ALA A 70 -13.90 6.03 -11.39
CA ALA A 70 -14.58 6.21 -10.13
C ALA A 70 -15.93 5.46 -10.17
N PRO A 71 -16.38 4.85 -9.07
CA PRO A 71 -17.72 4.29 -8.99
C PRO A 71 -18.78 5.34 -9.33
N VAL A 72 -19.83 4.92 -10.01
CA VAL A 72 -20.96 5.83 -10.32
C VAL A 72 -21.61 6.26 -9.00
N PRO A 73 -21.81 7.56 -8.75
CA PRO A 73 -22.47 8.03 -7.54
C PRO A 73 -23.83 7.34 -7.32
N GLY A 74 -24.10 6.93 -6.08
CA GLY A 74 -25.33 6.24 -5.71
C GLY A 74 -25.36 4.74 -6.02
N THR A 75 -24.29 4.17 -6.59
CA THR A 75 -24.19 2.71 -6.77
C THR A 75 -23.61 2.05 -5.53
N ILE A 76 -24.15 0.90 -5.19
CA ILE A 76 -23.72 0.06 -4.07
C ILE A 76 -23.20 -1.26 -4.65
N ALA A 77 -22.00 -1.67 -4.23
CA ALA A 77 -21.44 -2.94 -4.66
C ALA A 77 -22.31 -4.12 -4.16
N ARG A 78 -22.39 -5.18 -4.96
CA ARG A 78 -23.13 -6.39 -4.56
C ARG A 78 -22.56 -6.94 -3.24
N GLY A 79 -23.43 -7.22 -2.26
CA GLY A 79 -23.04 -7.68 -0.93
C GLY A 79 -22.64 -6.57 0.05
N HIS A 80 -22.66 -5.31 -0.35
CA HIS A 80 -22.33 -4.15 0.49
C HIS A 80 -23.52 -3.20 0.69
N LEU A 81 -24.74 -3.74 0.70
CA LEU A 81 -25.90 -2.91 0.99
C LEU A 81 -25.80 -2.40 2.44
N PRO A 82 -25.75 -1.07 2.67
CA PRO A 82 -25.74 -0.53 4.01
C PRO A 82 -27.02 -0.95 4.74
N GLY A 83 -26.85 -1.60 5.89
CA GLY A 83 -27.99 -2.07 6.71
C GLY A 83 -28.10 -1.34 8.03
N ASP A 84 -26.99 -0.77 8.49
CA ASP A 84 -26.89 -0.09 9.78
C ASP A 84 -26.12 1.23 9.61
N SER A 85 -26.81 2.36 9.82
CA SER A 85 -26.20 3.68 9.68
C SER A 85 -25.09 3.92 10.72
N ALA A 86 -25.21 3.33 11.92
CA ALA A 86 -24.18 3.43 12.93
C ALA A 86 -22.89 2.71 12.49
N LEU A 87 -23.02 1.51 11.93
CA LEU A 87 -21.87 0.72 11.45
C LEU A 87 -21.29 1.28 10.15
N ASP A 88 -22.13 1.53 9.15
CA ASP A 88 -21.70 1.82 7.78
C ASP A 88 -21.31 3.29 7.57
N GLU A 89 -21.95 4.21 8.32
CA GLU A 89 -21.77 5.66 8.19
C GLU A 89 -21.22 6.33 9.45
N GLY A 90 -21.21 5.65 10.59
CA GLY A 90 -20.80 6.22 11.88
C GLY A 90 -21.81 7.22 12.43
N LYS A 91 -23.09 7.09 12.07
CA LYS A 91 -24.15 8.05 12.41
C LYS A 91 -25.33 7.39 13.10
N ASN A 92 -25.89 8.12 14.03
CA ASN A 92 -27.19 7.80 14.61
C ASN A 92 -28.34 8.10 13.59
N PRO A 93 -29.55 7.59 13.82
CA PRO A 93 -30.70 7.88 12.95
C PRO A 93 -31.04 9.36 12.80
N ASP A 94 -30.65 10.21 13.75
CA ASP A 94 -30.81 11.67 13.71
C ASP A 94 -29.71 12.39 12.90
N GLY A 95 -28.75 11.62 12.33
CA GLY A 95 -27.62 12.15 11.59
C GLY A 95 -26.43 12.60 12.44
N SER A 96 -26.55 12.58 13.77
CA SER A 96 -25.42 12.87 14.69
C SER A 96 -24.37 11.75 14.64
N PRO A 97 -23.06 12.04 14.86
CA PRO A 97 -22.05 10.99 14.93
C PRO A 97 -22.27 10.11 16.15
N VAL A 98 -22.08 8.79 15.98
CA VAL A 98 -22.09 7.85 17.13
C VAL A 98 -20.98 8.19 18.10
N THR A 99 -21.26 8.13 19.39
CA THR A 99 -20.30 8.50 20.45
C THR A 99 -19.17 7.48 20.55
N THR A 100 -19.52 6.17 20.46
CA THR A 100 -18.58 5.05 20.61
C THR A 100 -18.74 4.08 19.44
N SER A 101 -17.68 3.30 19.16
CA SER A 101 -17.71 2.28 18.12
C SER A 101 -18.89 1.31 18.29
N PRO A 102 -19.65 1.00 17.23
CA PRO A 102 -20.72 0.00 17.25
C PRO A 102 -20.19 -1.44 17.28
N ILE A 103 -18.88 -1.63 17.11
CA ILE A 103 -18.22 -2.95 17.11
C ILE A 103 -17.57 -3.16 18.48
N ALA A 104 -17.74 -4.36 19.05
CA ALA A 104 -17.07 -4.74 20.27
C ALA A 104 -15.54 -4.74 20.08
N VAL A 105 -14.83 -4.11 21.01
CA VAL A 105 -13.37 -4.02 20.95
C VAL A 105 -12.76 -5.21 21.70
N ASP A 106 -12.13 -6.09 20.93
CA ASP A 106 -11.36 -7.22 21.44
C ASP A 106 -9.90 -7.15 20.95
N GLU A 107 -9.08 -8.09 21.38
CA GLU A 107 -7.67 -8.16 21.00
C GLU A 107 -7.48 -8.35 19.48
N ALA A 108 -8.33 -9.13 18.85
CA ALA A 108 -8.28 -9.38 17.41
C ALA A 108 -8.58 -8.11 16.62
N LEU A 109 -9.57 -7.33 17.05
CA LEU A 109 -9.90 -6.03 16.45
C LEU A 109 -8.76 -5.02 16.62
N LEU A 110 -8.13 -4.98 17.80
CA LEU A 110 -6.98 -4.10 18.07
C LEU A 110 -5.78 -4.48 17.18
N ALA A 111 -5.45 -5.76 17.10
CA ALA A 111 -4.38 -6.24 16.22
C ALA A 111 -4.65 -5.90 14.74
N ARG A 112 -5.90 -6.07 14.29
CA ARG A 112 -6.33 -5.67 12.95
C ARG A 112 -6.22 -4.16 12.75
N GLY A 113 -6.61 -3.38 13.75
CA GLY A 113 -6.51 -1.92 13.74
C GLY A 113 -5.06 -1.45 13.61
N GLN A 114 -4.15 -2.04 14.37
CA GLN A 114 -2.72 -1.77 14.30
C GLN A 114 -2.17 -2.07 12.90
N ASP A 115 -2.44 -3.25 12.36
CA ASP A 115 -1.98 -3.64 11.03
C ASP A 115 -2.44 -2.65 9.94
N ARG A 116 -3.72 -2.24 9.99
CA ARG A 116 -4.26 -1.26 9.03
C ARG A 116 -3.74 0.14 9.27
N PHE A 117 -3.56 0.55 10.52
CA PHE A 117 -2.96 1.83 10.88
C PHE A 117 -1.52 1.94 10.35
N ASP A 118 -0.71 0.91 10.53
CA ASP A 118 0.68 0.88 10.06
C ASP A 118 0.79 1.03 8.55
N ILE A 119 -0.15 0.46 7.79
CA ILE A 119 -0.15 0.53 6.33
C ILE A 119 -0.63 1.91 5.83
N TYR A 120 -1.76 2.41 6.36
CA TYR A 120 -2.47 3.54 5.77
C TYR A 120 -2.29 4.87 6.51
N CYS A 121 -2.05 4.85 7.82
CA CYS A 121 -2.05 6.03 8.67
C CYS A 121 -0.66 6.45 9.12
N ARG A 122 0.18 5.48 9.51
CA ARG A 122 1.54 5.69 10.01
C ARG A 122 2.44 6.53 9.10
N PRO A 123 2.39 6.46 7.76
CA PRO A 123 3.22 7.31 6.91
C PRO A 123 3.05 8.81 7.17
N CYS A 124 1.86 9.23 7.60
CA CYS A 124 1.55 10.60 7.99
C CYS A 124 1.59 10.80 9.52
N HIS A 125 0.88 9.94 10.26
CA HIS A 125 0.64 10.10 11.70
C HIS A 125 1.75 9.55 12.59
N ASP A 126 2.75 8.85 12.05
CA ASP A 126 3.79 8.04 12.71
C ASP A 126 3.25 6.85 13.53
N GLU A 127 4.15 6.13 14.17
CA GLU A 127 3.85 4.92 14.94
C GLU A 127 3.02 5.19 16.20
N ARG A 128 3.23 6.38 16.79
CA ARG A 128 2.57 6.80 18.03
C ARG A 128 1.32 7.66 17.79
N GLY A 129 1.12 8.13 16.55
CA GLY A 129 0.03 9.06 16.24
C GLY A 129 0.35 10.53 16.51
N GLU A 130 1.63 10.92 16.69
CA GLU A 130 2.03 12.30 16.96
C GLU A 130 2.00 13.23 15.73
N GLY A 131 1.73 12.70 14.54
CA GLY A 131 1.72 13.48 13.30
C GLY A 131 3.10 13.74 12.70
N LYS A 132 4.13 13.01 13.15
CA LYS A 132 5.53 13.17 12.72
C LYS A 132 5.98 12.05 11.80
N GLY A 133 5.09 11.47 11.02
CA GLY A 133 5.37 10.39 10.08
C GLY A 133 6.37 10.78 8.99
N VAL A 134 6.74 9.80 8.15
CA VAL A 134 7.77 9.97 7.12
C VAL A 134 7.44 11.10 6.13
N LEU A 135 6.16 11.35 5.85
CA LEU A 135 5.74 12.44 4.98
C LEU A 135 5.95 13.82 5.62
N PHE A 136 5.74 13.94 6.93
CA PHE A 136 6.12 15.16 7.65
C PHE A 136 7.64 15.36 7.65
N GLN A 137 8.39 14.29 7.93
CA GLN A 137 9.87 14.39 8.02
C GLN A 137 10.50 14.78 6.68
N ARG A 138 10.07 14.17 5.57
CA ARG A 138 10.69 14.35 4.25
C ARG A 138 10.08 15.49 3.43
N ALA A 139 8.76 15.64 3.48
CA ALA A 139 8.02 16.58 2.63
C ALA A 139 7.33 17.71 3.42
N LYS A 140 7.48 17.75 4.74
CA LYS A 140 6.86 18.75 5.62
C LYS A 140 5.34 18.84 5.48
N VAL A 141 4.69 17.71 5.11
CA VAL A 141 3.22 17.63 5.04
C VAL A 141 2.67 17.78 6.46
N PRO A 142 1.89 18.82 6.77
CA PRO A 142 1.35 19.02 8.09
C PRO A 142 0.32 17.93 8.40
N THR A 143 0.54 17.23 9.49
CA THR A 143 -0.32 16.14 9.94
C THR A 143 -0.75 16.38 11.37
N ALA A 144 -2.01 16.11 11.68
CA ALA A 144 -2.55 16.31 13.02
C ALA A 144 -1.94 15.30 14.00
N ASN A 145 -1.63 15.78 15.21
CA ASN A 145 -1.32 14.91 16.35
C ASN A 145 -2.65 14.33 16.90
N LEU A 146 -2.76 13.00 16.90
CA LEU A 146 -3.96 12.32 17.35
C LEU A 146 -4.19 12.48 18.86
N HIS A 147 -3.15 12.83 19.64
CA HIS A 147 -3.24 13.08 21.07
C HIS A 147 -3.75 14.49 21.44
N ASP A 148 -3.97 15.37 20.46
CA ASP A 148 -4.54 16.68 20.72
C ASP A 148 -5.91 16.54 21.38
N LYS A 149 -6.17 17.33 22.44
CA LYS A 149 -7.46 17.34 23.16
C LYS A 149 -8.65 17.43 22.19
N ARG A 150 -8.55 18.29 21.19
CA ARG A 150 -9.57 18.48 20.15
C ARG A 150 -9.93 17.20 19.41
N ILE A 151 -8.97 16.29 19.22
CA ILE A 151 -9.18 15.02 18.48
C ILE A 151 -9.67 13.96 19.44
N ARG A 152 -9.08 13.84 20.61
CA ARG A 152 -9.50 12.88 21.65
C ARG A 152 -10.95 13.06 22.10
N GLU A 153 -11.46 14.30 22.09
CA GLU A 153 -12.84 14.62 22.47
C GLU A 153 -13.85 14.41 21.33
N LEU A 154 -13.38 14.07 20.11
CA LEU A 154 -14.30 13.76 19.02
C LEU A 154 -14.99 12.42 19.27
N PRO A 155 -16.29 12.31 18.97
CA PRO A 155 -16.98 11.02 18.97
C PRO A 155 -16.40 10.10 17.89
N ASP A 156 -16.46 8.79 18.11
CA ASP A 156 -15.87 7.80 17.19
C ASP A 156 -16.47 7.89 15.78
N GLY A 157 -17.77 8.20 15.67
CA GLY A 157 -18.42 8.45 14.38
C GLY A 157 -17.83 9.63 13.61
N ALA A 158 -17.34 10.67 14.29
CA ALA A 158 -16.67 11.79 13.62
C ALA A 158 -15.26 11.42 13.13
N LEU A 159 -14.56 10.54 13.85
CA LEU A 159 -13.32 9.94 13.37
C LEU A 159 -13.58 9.03 12.17
N PHE A 160 -14.65 8.23 12.21
CA PHE A 160 -15.08 7.38 11.12
C PHE A 160 -15.38 8.18 9.86
N ASP A 161 -16.11 9.29 9.97
CA ASP A 161 -16.39 10.19 8.86
C ASP A 161 -15.09 10.80 8.30
N THR A 162 -14.19 11.23 9.19
CA THR A 162 -12.87 11.77 8.78
C THR A 162 -12.04 10.74 8.01
N ILE A 163 -11.99 9.50 8.46
CA ILE A 163 -11.28 8.43 7.74
C ILE A 163 -11.98 8.12 6.41
N THR A 164 -13.31 8.12 6.41
CA THR A 164 -14.10 7.76 5.23
C THR A 164 -14.02 8.79 4.12
N ASN A 165 -14.23 10.05 4.45
CA ASN A 165 -14.41 11.14 3.48
C ASN A 165 -13.21 12.06 3.38
N GLY A 166 -12.27 11.98 4.35
CA GLY A 166 -11.14 12.88 4.45
C GLY A 166 -11.50 14.18 5.18
N LYS A 167 -10.48 14.95 5.56
CA LYS A 167 -10.66 16.27 6.18
C LYS A 167 -9.46 17.17 5.87
N GLY A 168 -9.67 18.28 5.20
CA GLY A 168 -8.61 19.20 4.82
C GLY A 168 -7.59 18.53 3.89
N LEU A 169 -6.33 18.40 4.32
CA LEU A 169 -5.28 17.75 3.56
C LEU A 169 -5.30 16.22 3.66
N MET A 170 -6.02 15.65 4.62
CA MET A 170 -6.17 14.20 4.77
C MET A 170 -7.14 13.67 3.71
N PRO A 171 -6.72 12.79 2.81
CA PRO A 171 -7.62 12.17 1.83
C PRO A 171 -8.57 11.19 2.50
N GLY A 172 -9.70 10.89 1.84
CA GLY A 172 -10.63 9.85 2.27
C GLY A 172 -10.14 8.45 1.93
N TYR A 173 -10.38 7.52 2.83
CA TYR A 173 -9.97 6.12 2.72
C TYR A 173 -11.17 5.16 2.51
N ARG A 174 -12.29 5.67 2.05
CA ARG A 174 -13.51 4.87 1.80
C ARG A 174 -13.26 3.64 0.92
N TYR A 175 -12.46 3.79 -0.12
CA TYR A 175 -12.25 2.73 -1.11
C TYR A 175 -11.17 1.72 -0.69
N PRO A 176 -10.00 2.12 -0.15
CA PRO A 176 -8.97 1.16 0.24
C PRO A 176 -9.26 0.46 1.58
N LEU A 177 -10.12 1.02 2.43
CA LEU A 177 -10.47 0.47 3.74
C LEU A 177 -11.94 0.07 3.81
N GLN A 178 -12.20 -1.18 4.16
CA GLN A 178 -13.54 -1.66 4.45
C GLN A 178 -14.09 -1.00 5.73
N VAL A 179 -15.41 -1.02 5.89
CA VAL A 179 -16.11 -0.46 7.05
C VAL A 179 -15.50 -0.99 8.37
N HIS A 180 -15.38 -2.30 8.48
CA HIS A 180 -14.82 -2.96 9.67
C HIS A 180 -13.37 -2.52 9.96
N ASP A 181 -12.53 -2.38 8.95
CA ASP A 181 -11.15 -1.93 9.11
C ASP A 181 -11.05 -0.48 9.60
N ARG A 182 -11.97 0.39 9.18
CA ARG A 182 -12.04 1.77 9.67
C ARG A 182 -12.36 1.83 11.16
N TRP A 183 -13.31 1.01 11.62
CA TRP A 183 -13.61 0.89 13.06
C TRP A 183 -12.46 0.27 13.85
N ALA A 184 -11.78 -0.72 13.27
CA ALA A 184 -10.59 -1.31 13.89
C ALA A 184 -9.47 -0.27 14.07
N ILE A 185 -9.22 0.58 13.08
CA ILE A 185 -8.27 1.68 13.17
C ILE A 185 -8.66 2.65 14.29
N ILE A 186 -9.94 3.01 14.42
CA ILE A 186 -10.43 3.90 15.49
C ILE A 186 -10.18 3.29 16.85
N ALA A 187 -10.49 2.00 17.02
CA ALA A 187 -10.24 1.29 18.28
C ALA A 187 -8.73 1.31 18.63
N TYR A 188 -7.86 1.10 17.64
CA TYR A 188 -6.41 1.18 17.83
C TYR A 188 -5.96 2.61 18.20
N VAL A 189 -6.44 3.64 17.51
CA VAL A 189 -6.15 5.05 17.84
C VAL A 189 -6.55 5.36 19.28
N ARG A 190 -7.74 4.93 19.71
CA ARG A 190 -8.18 5.10 21.11
C ARG A 190 -7.27 4.39 22.10
N SER A 191 -6.69 3.25 21.75
CA SER A 191 -5.70 2.57 22.59
C SER A 191 -4.38 3.36 22.69
N LEU A 192 -3.92 3.98 21.60
CA LEU A 192 -2.74 4.87 21.62
C LEU A 192 -2.97 6.10 22.50
N GLU A 193 -4.14 6.75 22.37
CA GLU A 193 -4.52 7.90 23.20
C GLU A 193 -4.54 7.56 24.69
N LYS A 194 -5.06 6.38 25.03
CA LYS A 194 -5.10 5.90 26.42
C LYS A 194 -3.69 5.63 26.96
N ALA A 195 -2.85 4.96 26.18
CA ALA A 195 -1.46 4.67 26.59
C ALA A 195 -0.66 5.94 26.87
N GLU A 196 -0.82 6.98 26.01
CA GLU A 196 -0.15 8.29 26.20
C GLU A 196 -0.64 9.00 27.47
N MET A 197 -1.94 8.96 27.75
CA MET A 197 -2.50 9.54 28.98
C MET A 197 -2.00 8.84 30.26
N GLU A 198 -1.77 7.53 30.18
CA GLU A 198 -1.22 6.77 31.31
C GLU A 198 0.27 7.07 31.52
N ALA A 199 1.03 7.24 30.45
CA ALA A 199 2.45 7.57 30.50
C ALA A 199 2.72 9.01 30.98
N SER A 200 1.75 9.90 30.87
CA SER A 200 1.86 11.32 31.27
C SER A 200 1.45 11.57 32.74
N LYS A 201 1.04 10.55 33.51
CA LYS A 201 0.70 10.62 34.94
C LYS A 201 1.90 10.35 35.82
#